data_ff1c5541d228601a5492bc5abc008990
#
_entry.id   ff1c5541d228601a5492bc5abc008990
#
_cell.length_a   1.000
_cell.length_b   1.000
_cell.length_c   1.000
_cell.angle_alpha   90.00
_cell.angle_beta   90.00
_cell.angle_gamma   90.00
#
_symmetry.space_group_name_H-M   'P 1'
#
loop_
_entity.id
_entity.type
_entity.pdbx_description
1 polymer ?
#
loop_
_entity_poly.entity_id
_entity_poly.type
_entity_poly.pdbx_seq_one_letter_code
_entity_poly.pdbx_strand_id
1 'polypeptide(L)'
;LGRGPELYPLYSQGFFTIIPTGEIIQVVDFRYYEKTGYYERVLRNKQLLRKEKELLRKGMEKILSEEKIVINGRNASWRVLDPNIILHDTNHPEIVFHVAIEFEARPGRNVYEEYYEGTVVEYPYTAFWILPRCMKLLDVEASGEIRVTDEGRLLVISVKKGEAVDGYEGLIFDNQCHATPGSQ
;
A
#
# COMPACT_ATOMS: atom_id res chain seq x y z
N LEU A 1 -23.31 17.47 -15.53
CA LEU A 1 -22.22 16.86 -14.75
C LEU A 1 -22.78 15.58 -14.15
N GLY A 2 -22.51 14.42 -14.79
CA GLY A 2 -22.93 13.11 -14.28
C GLY A 2 -22.27 12.84 -12.94
N ARG A 3 -23.01 12.26 -12.01
CA ARG A 3 -22.45 11.71 -10.77
C ARG A 3 -21.39 10.68 -11.18
N GLY A 4 -20.26 10.68 -10.48
CA GLY A 4 -19.25 9.61 -10.62
C GLY A 4 -19.87 8.23 -10.38
N PRO A 5 -19.11 7.15 -10.63
CA PRO A 5 -19.64 5.80 -10.45
C PRO A 5 -19.96 5.56 -8.97
N GLU A 6 -21.02 4.80 -8.72
CA GLU A 6 -21.28 4.24 -7.40
C GLU A 6 -20.45 2.96 -7.27
N LEU A 7 -19.36 3.05 -6.51
CA LEU A 7 -18.41 1.97 -6.29
C LEU A 7 -18.70 1.26 -4.97
N TYR A 8 -18.82 -0.04 -5.05
CA TYR A 8 -18.94 -0.91 -3.87
C TYR A 8 -17.64 -1.67 -3.68
N PRO A 9 -16.83 -1.34 -2.67
CA PRO A 9 -15.57 -2.02 -2.44
C PRO A 9 -15.81 -3.47 -2.02
N LEU A 10 -15.08 -4.38 -2.64
CA LEU A 10 -15.18 -5.82 -2.40
C LEU A 10 -13.99 -6.33 -1.57
N TYR A 11 -12.79 -5.88 -1.94
CA TYR A 11 -11.54 -6.35 -1.39
C TYR A 11 -10.39 -5.41 -1.76
N SER A 12 -9.34 -5.37 -0.93
CA SER A 12 -8.10 -4.67 -1.24
C SER A 12 -6.88 -5.51 -0.90
N GLN A 13 -5.80 -5.31 -1.65
CA GLN A 13 -4.46 -5.86 -1.36
C GLN A 13 -3.42 -4.75 -1.43
N GLY A 14 -2.49 -4.77 -0.48
CA GLY A 14 -1.31 -3.91 -0.49
C GLY A 14 -0.04 -4.75 -0.54
N PHE A 15 0.86 -4.44 -1.47
CA PHE A 15 2.19 -5.04 -1.55
C PHE A 15 3.23 -3.98 -1.27
N PHE A 16 3.98 -4.14 -0.19
CA PHE A 16 5.03 -3.23 0.24
C PHE A 16 6.38 -3.92 0.04
N THR A 17 7.18 -3.42 -0.87
CA THR A 17 8.52 -3.95 -1.16
C THR A 17 9.57 -2.97 -0.67
N ILE A 18 10.39 -3.39 0.29
CA ILE A 18 11.48 -2.56 0.80
C ILE A 18 12.68 -2.67 -0.16
N ILE A 19 13.13 -1.52 -0.63
CA ILE A 19 14.34 -1.38 -1.46
C ILE A 19 15.50 -0.96 -0.55
N PRO A 20 16.63 -1.67 -0.57
CA PRO A 20 17.75 -1.43 0.35
C PRO A 20 18.34 -0.03 0.32
N THR A 21 18.16 0.69 -0.77
CA THR A 21 18.68 2.06 -0.95
C THR A 21 17.85 3.12 -0.25
N GLY A 22 16.71 2.77 0.36
CA GLY A 22 15.89 3.71 1.11
C GLY A 22 14.57 4.08 0.42
N GLU A 23 13.92 3.11 -0.19
CA GLU A 23 12.60 3.29 -0.79
C GLU A 23 11.70 2.12 -0.42
N ILE A 24 10.41 2.38 -0.22
CA ILE A 24 9.37 1.37 -0.17
C ILE A 24 8.48 1.59 -1.38
N ILE A 25 8.35 0.58 -2.22
CA ILE A 25 7.35 0.57 -3.30
C ILE A 25 6.10 -0.11 -2.77
N GLN A 26 5.03 0.67 -2.71
CA GLN A 26 3.71 0.19 -2.34
C GLN A 26 2.84 0.08 -3.59
N VAL A 27 2.30 -1.10 -3.83
CA VAL A 27 1.27 -1.35 -4.85
C VAL A 27 -0.01 -1.72 -4.12
N VAL A 28 -1.05 -0.90 -4.26
CA VAL A 28 -2.34 -1.16 -3.62
C VAL A 28 -3.39 -1.33 -4.69
N ASP A 29 -4.06 -2.46 -4.70
CA ASP A 29 -5.22 -2.70 -5.54
C ASP A 29 -6.52 -2.66 -4.74
N PHE A 30 -7.54 -2.06 -5.33
CA PHE A 30 -8.90 -2.04 -4.81
C PHE A 30 -9.83 -2.64 -5.85
N ARG A 31 -10.54 -3.69 -5.46
CA ARG A 31 -11.55 -4.34 -6.30
C ARG A 31 -12.94 -3.86 -5.94
N TYR A 32 -13.68 -3.48 -6.96
CA TYR A 32 -15.02 -2.92 -6.81
C TYR A 32 -16.05 -3.69 -7.62
N TYR A 33 -17.30 -3.53 -7.20
CA TYR A 33 -18.47 -3.76 -8.03
C TYR A 33 -19.06 -2.42 -8.44
N GLU A 34 -19.42 -2.28 -9.74
CA GLU A 34 -19.98 -1.05 -10.33
C GLU A 34 -21.08 -1.43 -11.32
N LYS A 35 -22.27 -0.85 -11.16
CA LYS A 35 -23.49 -1.28 -11.91
C LYS A 35 -23.62 -0.72 -13.33
N THR A 36 -22.94 0.38 -13.64
CA THR A 36 -23.27 1.22 -14.81
C THR A 36 -22.36 1.04 -16.00
N GLY A 37 -21.29 0.22 -15.88
CA GLY A 37 -20.25 0.10 -16.89
C GLY A 37 -19.50 1.42 -17.11
N TYR A 38 -19.36 2.22 -16.07
CA TYR A 38 -18.68 3.53 -16.14
C TYR A 38 -17.22 3.37 -16.58
N TYR A 39 -16.48 2.46 -15.97
CA TYR A 39 -15.07 2.27 -16.28
C TYR A 39 -14.84 1.65 -17.67
N GLU A 40 -15.77 0.84 -18.17
CA GLU A 40 -15.72 0.40 -19.56
C GLU A 40 -15.78 1.58 -20.53
N ARG A 41 -16.66 2.55 -20.28
CA ARG A 41 -16.74 3.79 -21.08
C ARG A 41 -15.50 4.67 -20.92
N VAL A 42 -14.98 4.79 -19.70
CA VAL A 42 -13.77 5.55 -19.41
C VAL A 42 -12.58 5.01 -20.20
N LEU A 43 -12.36 3.68 -20.17
CA LEU A 43 -11.25 3.03 -20.86
C LEU A 43 -11.31 3.15 -22.39
N ARG A 44 -12.50 3.28 -22.96
CA ARG A 44 -12.69 3.49 -24.41
C ARG A 44 -12.44 4.94 -24.85
N ASN A 45 -12.30 5.88 -23.91
CA ASN A 45 -12.14 7.32 -24.20
C ASN A 45 -10.88 7.86 -23.52
N LYS A 46 -9.85 8.18 -24.33
CA LYS A 46 -8.56 8.68 -23.83
C LYS A 46 -8.66 9.95 -22.97
N GLN A 47 -9.59 10.87 -23.28
CA GLN A 47 -9.75 12.11 -22.51
C GLN A 47 -10.41 11.82 -21.15
N LEU A 48 -11.42 10.95 -21.12
CA LEU A 48 -12.07 10.53 -19.88
C LEU A 48 -11.09 9.74 -19.01
N LEU A 49 -10.32 8.83 -19.59
CA LEU A 49 -9.30 8.04 -18.88
C LEU A 49 -8.28 8.96 -18.21
N ARG A 50 -7.76 9.95 -18.92
CA ARG A 50 -6.79 10.90 -18.35
C ARG A 50 -7.38 11.69 -17.17
N LYS A 51 -8.63 12.16 -17.30
CA LYS A 51 -9.31 12.87 -16.20
C LYS A 51 -9.54 11.96 -15.00
N GLU A 52 -9.98 10.74 -15.24
CA GLU A 52 -10.24 9.77 -14.18
C GLU A 52 -8.98 9.42 -13.41
N LYS A 53 -7.89 9.11 -14.13
CA LYS A 53 -6.58 8.85 -13.49
C LYS A 53 -6.10 10.02 -12.62
N GLU A 54 -6.29 11.24 -13.09
CA GLU A 54 -5.95 12.43 -12.31
C GLU A 54 -6.81 12.58 -11.05
N LEU A 55 -8.11 12.26 -11.11
CA LEU A 55 -9.00 12.26 -9.95
C LEU A 55 -8.61 11.16 -8.95
N LEU A 56 -8.34 9.97 -9.44
CA LEU A 56 -7.87 8.84 -8.62
C LEU A 56 -6.55 9.18 -7.91
N ARG A 57 -5.57 9.73 -8.65
CA ARG A 57 -4.29 10.14 -8.09
C ARG A 57 -4.47 11.16 -6.97
N LYS A 58 -5.26 12.22 -7.19
CA LYS A 58 -5.56 13.23 -6.16
C LYS A 58 -6.31 12.65 -4.95
N GLY A 59 -7.20 11.68 -5.19
CA GLY A 59 -7.88 10.97 -4.12
C GLY A 59 -6.91 10.22 -3.22
N MET A 60 -5.97 9.48 -3.80
CA MET A 60 -4.94 8.75 -3.05
C MET A 60 -3.97 9.71 -2.35
N GLU A 61 -3.53 10.80 -3.01
CA GLU A 61 -2.69 11.83 -2.39
C GLU A 61 -3.37 12.46 -1.16
N LYS A 62 -4.70 12.66 -1.23
CA LYS A 62 -5.47 13.16 -0.08
C LYS A 62 -5.44 12.16 1.07
N ILE A 63 -5.69 10.87 0.82
CA ILE A 63 -5.65 9.82 1.85
C ILE A 63 -4.28 9.81 2.52
N LEU A 64 -3.20 9.70 1.74
CA LEU A 64 -1.84 9.68 2.27
C LEU A 64 -1.44 10.97 3.01
N SER A 65 -2.05 12.12 2.68
CA SER A 65 -1.81 13.37 3.41
C SER A 65 -2.48 13.41 4.79
N GLU A 66 -3.49 12.56 5.03
CA GLU A 66 -4.17 12.39 6.30
C GLU A 66 -3.46 11.35 7.20
N GLU A 67 -2.55 10.56 6.62
CA GLU A 67 -1.71 9.58 7.30
C GLU A 67 -0.34 10.18 7.64
N LYS A 68 0.31 9.60 8.64
CA LYS A 68 1.66 10.00 9.02
C LYS A 68 2.60 8.80 8.98
N ILE A 69 3.51 8.78 8.02
CA ILE A 69 4.53 7.75 7.89
C ILE A 69 5.85 8.26 8.47
N VAL A 70 6.36 7.56 9.47
CA VAL A 70 7.62 7.88 10.16
C VAL A 70 8.58 6.71 9.99
N ILE A 71 9.77 6.96 9.47
CA ILE A 71 10.80 5.93 9.36
C ILE A 71 12.07 6.43 10.04
N ASN A 72 12.58 5.63 10.99
CA ASN A 72 13.75 5.99 11.79
C ASN A 72 13.60 7.33 12.55
N GLY A 73 12.37 7.65 13.00
CA GLY A 73 12.04 8.88 13.72
C GLY A 73 11.92 10.13 12.84
N ARG A 74 11.90 9.99 11.51
CA ARG A 74 11.72 11.10 10.56
C ARG A 74 10.49 10.85 9.69
N ASN A 75 9.74 11.90 9.37
CA ASN A 75 8.66 11.80 8.41
C ASN A 75 9.21 11.36 7.05
N ALA A 76 8.64 10.32 6.50
CA ALA A 76 8.95 9.88 5.15
C ALA A 76 8.31 10.80 4.11
N SER A 77 8.95 10.95 2.97
CA SER A 77 8.32 11.56 1.79
C SER A 77 7.67 10.49 0.93
N TRP A 78 6.55 10.82 0.32
CA TRP A 78 5.85 9.91 -0.58
C TRP A 78 5.39 10.61 -1.85
N ARG A 79 5.16 9.84 -2.89
CA ARG A 79 4.55 10.30 -4.15
C ARG A 79 3.68 9.21 -4.74
N VAL A 80 2.51 9.61 -5.22
CA VAL A 80 1.62 8.73 -5.98
C VAL A 80 2.03 8.76 -7.44
N LEU A 81 2.31 7.59 -8.00
CA LEU A 81 2.60 7.40 -9.42
C LEU A 81 1.30 7.32 -10.22
N ASP A 82 1.40 7.04 -11.52
CA ASP A 82 0.22 6.95 -12.39
C ASP A 82 -0.66 5.75 -12.01
N PRO A 83 -1.94 5.96 -11.60
CA PRO A 83 -2.81 4.85 -11.25
C PRO A 83 -3.26 4.09 -12.49
N ASN A 84 -3.55 2.79 -12.32
CA ASN A 84 -4.08 1.94 -13.37
C ASN A 84 -5.52 1.52 -13.08
N ILE A 85 -6.30 1.34 -14.16
CA ILE A 85 -7.66 0.83 -14.11
C ILE A 85 -7.69 -0.45 -14.95
N ILE A 86 -8.06 -1.56 -14.33
CA ILE A 86 -8.17 -2.88 -14.96
C ILE A 86 -9.64 -3.28 -14.90
N LEU A 87 -10.17 -3.85 -15.98
CA LEU A 87 -11.50 -4.47 -15.98
C LEU A 87 -11.37 -5.99 -16.04
N HIS A 88 -11.95 -6.66 -15.07
CA HIS A 88 -12.13 -8.11 -15.12
C HIS A 88 -13.37 -8.47 -15.95
N ASP A 89 -14.40 -7.64 -15.83
CA ASP A 89 -15.59 -7.58 -16.69
C ASP A 89 -16.21 -6.17 -16.60
N THR A 90 -17.34 -5.95 -17.26
CA THR A 90 -18.01 -4.63 -17.32
C THR A 90 -18.32 -4.03 -15.94
N ASN A 91 -18.55 -4.87 -14.93
CA ASN A 91 -19.01 -4.45 -13.60
C ASN A 91 -17.96 -4.60 -12.49
N HIS A 92 -16.79 -5.19 -12.80
CA HIS A 92 -15.74 -5.42 -11.80
C HIS A 92 -14.44 -4.70 -12.18
N PRO A 93 -14.37 -3.38 -11.93
CA PRO A 93 -13.13 -2.63 -12.05
C PRO A 93 -12.19 -2.91 -10.87
N GLU A 94 -10.90 -2.94 -11.17
CA GLU A 94 -9.80 -2.93 -10.22
C GLU A 94 -9.01 -1.64 -10.44
N ILE A 95 -8.77 -0.90 -9.36
CA ILE A 95 -7.98 0.32 -9.37
C ILE A 95 -6.69 0.05 -8.65
N VAL A 96 -5.56 0.20 -9.35
CA VAL A 96 -4.23 -0.07 -8.83
C VAL A 96 -3.49 1.25 -8.66
N PHE A 97 -3.04 1.51 -7.44
CA PHE A 97 -2.17 2.62 -7.10
C PHE A 97 -0.74 2.15 -6.89
N HIS A 98 0.20 2.97 -7.31
CA HIS A 98 1.61 2.78 -7.05
C HIS A 98 2.09 3.99 -6.25
N VAL A 99 2.66 3.74 -5.09
CA VAL A 99 3.20 4.79 -4.21
C VAL A 99 4.68 4.49 -3.97
N ALA A 100 5.51 5.49 -4.13
CA ALA A 100 6.90 5.44 -3.73
C ALA A 100 7.07 6.21 -2.42
N ILE A 101 7.63 5.59 -1.39
CA ILE A 101 7.90 6.16 -0.07
C ILE A 101 9.41 6.18 0.11
N GLU A 102 9.99 7.37 0.27
CA GLU A 102 11.43 7.56 0.39
C GLU A 102 11.83 7.76 1.85
N PHE A 103 12.91 7.12 2.27
CA PHE A 103 13.45 7.23 3.62
C PHE A 103 14.97 7.07 3.65
N GLU A 104 15.59 7.49 4.75
CA GLU A 104 17.02 7.26 5.00
C GLU A 104 17.22 5.85 5.58
N ALA A 105 17.63 4.90 4.73
CA ALA A 105 17.96 3.56 5.16
C ALA A 105 19.24 3.55 6.01
N ARG A 106 19.25 2.77 7.09
CA ARG A 106 20.38 2.61 7.99
C ARG A 106 20.86 1.17 8.01
N PRO A 107 22.15 0.91 8.15
CA PRO A 107 22.63 -0.42 8.51
C PRO A 107 22.04 -0.85 9.86
N GLY A 108 21.73 -2.14 10.01
CA GLY A 108 21.13 -2.67 11.23
C GLY A 108 19.66 -2.30 11.37
N ARG A 109 19.25 -1.96 12.59
CA ARG A 109 17.86 -1.76 12.98
C ARG A 109 17.24 -0.53 12.32
N ASN A 110 16.12 -0.73 11.62
CA ASN A 110 15.24 0.32 11.11
C ASN A 110 13.85 0.14 11.69
N VAL A 111 13.12 1.26 11.83
CA VAL A 111 11.77 1.29 12.40
C VAL A 111 10.87 2.02 11.42
N TYR A 112 9.82 1.37 10.97
CA TYR A 112 8.71 1.95 10.21
C TYR A 112 7.51 2.10 11.14
N GLU A 113 6.85 3.23 11.10
CA GLU A 113 5.64 3.53 11.86
C GLU A 113 4.67 4.29 10.96
N GLU A 114 3.43 3.84 10.93
CA GLU A 114 2.35 4.50 10.21
C GLU A 114 1.19 4.77 11.17
N TYR A 115 0.71 6.00 11.11
CA TYR A 115 -0.41 6.48 11.92
C TYR A 115 -1.52 6.93 10.99
N TYR A 116 -2.72 6.38 11.19
CA TYR A 116 -3.91 6.67 10.41
C TYR A 116 -5.15 6.71 11.32
N GLU A 117 -6.31 7.05 10.79
CA GLU A 117 -7.54 7.06 11.57
C GLU A 117 -8.00 5.63 11.84
N GLY A 118 -8.15 5.27 13.12
CA GLY A 118 -8.73 3.99 13.53
C GLY A 118 -10.19 3.90 13.10
N THR A 119 -10.61 2.76 12.57
CA THR A 119 -11.95 2.57 12.04
C THR A 119 -12.39 1.11 12.09
N VAL A 120 -13.67 0.87 11.84
CA VAL A 120 -14.19 -0.48 11.56
C VAL A 120 -14.13 -0.72 10.07
N VAL A 121 -13.46 -1.81 9.69
CA VAL A 121 -13.17 -2.14 8.29
C VAL A 121 -14.46 -2.50 7.52
N GLU A 122 -14.72 -1.78 6.44
CA GLU A 122 -15.93 -1.95 5.62
C GLU A 122 -15.83 -3.13 4.63
N TYR A 123 -14.63 -3.51 4.22
CA TYR A 123 -14.31 -4.62 3.34
C TYR A 123 -12.98 -5.25 3.72
N PRO A 124 -12.77 -6.56 3.48
CA PRO A 124 -11.54 -7.23 3.88
C PRO A 124 -10.34 -6.73 3.08
N TYR A 125 -9.17 -6.71 3.72
CA TYR A 125 -7.92 -6.43 3.02
C TYR A 125 -6.76 -7.30 3.52
N THR A 126 -5.71 -7.37 2.70
CA THR A 126 -4.46 -8.04 3.06
C THR A 126 -3.27 -7.18 2.66
N ALA A 127 -2.36 -6.95 3.59
CA ALA A 127 -1.08 -6.30 3.33
C ALA A 127 0.05 -7.34 3.32
N PHE A 128 0.94 -7.24 2.33
CA PHE A 128 2.11 -8.08 2.15
C PHE A 128 3.36 -7.21 2.22
N TRP A 129 4.20 -7.44 3.22
CA TRP A 129 5.50 -6.81 3.30
C TRP A 129 6.58 -7.77 2.83
N ILE A 130 7.34 -7.35 1.82
CA ILE A 130 8.35 -8.16 1.16
C ILE A 130 9.72 -7.53 1.42
N LEU A 131 10.56 -8.25 2.13
CA LEU A 131 11.90 -7.82 2.48
C LEU A 131 12.93 -8.52 1.57
N PRO A 132 13.97 -7.81 1.10
CA PRO A 132 15.05 -8.43 0.32
C PRO A 132 15.87 -9.39 1.19
N ARG A 133 16.67 -10.25 0.54
CA ARG A 133 17.46 -11.31 1.24
C ARG A 133 18.36 -10.80 2.35
N CYS A 134 18.84 -9.58 2.23
CA CYS A 134 19.72 -8.94 3.20
C CYS A 134 18.97 -8.20 4.32
N MET A 135 17.65 -8.35 4.38
CA MET A 135 16.82 -7.78 5.45
C MET A 135 15.98 -8.86 6.12
N LYS A 136 15.64 -8.61 7.39
CA LYS A 136 14.80 -9.49 8.17
C LYS A 136 13.90 -8.69 9.10
N LEU A 137 12.62 -9.05 9.16
CA LEU A 137 11.68 -8.52 10.14
C LEU A 137 12.10 -9.00 11.54
N LEU A 138 12.18 -8.08 12.48
CA LEU A 138 12.49 -8.33 13.88
C LEU A 138 11.24 -8.30 14.76
N ASP A 139 10.31 -7.36 14.46
CA ASP A 139 9.09 -7.17 15.22
C ASP A 139 8.01 -6.52 14.35
N VAL A 140 6.75 -6.73 14.71
CA VAL A 140 5.58 -6.14 14.04
C VAL A 140 4.47 -5.89 15.05
N GLU A 141 3.86 -4.72 14.94
CA GLU A 141 2.65 -4.34 15.66
C GLU A 141 1.63 -3.83 14.64
N ALA A 142 0.51 -4.51 14.50
CA ALA A 142 -0.57 -4.14 13.59
C ALA A 142 -1.89 -4.78 14.03
N SER A 143 -3.00 -4.22 13.58
CA SER A 143 -4.32 -4.84 13.75
C SER A 143 -4.52 -6.00 12.76
N GLY A 144 -5.30 -7.01 13.15
CA GLY A 144 -5.65 -8.16 12.32
C GLY A 144 -4.80 -9.42 12.56
N GLU A 145 -4.92 -10.38 11.66
CA GLU A 145 -4.15 -11.63 11.69
C GLU A 145 -2.77 -11.42 11.08
N ILE A 146 -1.73 -11.60 11.89
CA ILE A 146 -0.33 -11.42 11.50
C ILE A 146 0.31 -12.79 11.25
N ARG A 147 0.98 -12.95 10.11
CA ARG A 147 1.75 -14.13 9.77
C ARG A 147 3.10 -13.74 9.18
N VAL A 148 4.16 -14.25 9.77
CA VAL A 148 5.54 -14.05 9.29
C VAL A 148 6.08 -15.39 8.78
N THR A 149 6.61 -15.38 7.57
CA THR A 149 7.17 -16.57 6.90
C THR A 149 8.50 -16.26 6.22
N ASP A 150 9.10 -17.28 5.59
CA ASP A 150 10.34 -17.13 4.83
C ASP A 150 11.47 -16.49 5.65
N GLU A 151 11.67 -16.99 6.87
CA GLU A 151 12.73 -16.54 7.80
C GLU A 151 12.64 -15.03 8.16
N GLY A 152 11.41 -14.47 8.17
CA GLY A 152 11.17 -13.07 8.48
C GLY A 152 11.27 -12.14 7.29
N ARG A 153 11.18 -12.66 6.05
CA ARG A 153 11.22 -11.85 4.83
C ARG A 153 9.84 -11.58 4.21
N LEU A 154 8.84 -12.36 4.60
CA LEU A 154 7.47 -12.15 4.18
C LEU A 154 6.58 -11.99 5.42
N LEU A 155 5.99 -10.81 5.57
CA LEU A 155 4.94 -10.53 6.54
C LEU A 155 3.60 -10.41 5.79
N VAL A 156 2.58 -11.04 6.32
CA VAL A 156 1.19 -10.95 5.83
C VAL A 156 0.32 -10.47 6.98
N ILE A 157 -0.42 -9.39 6.76
CA ILE A 157 -1.40 -8.84 7.70
C ILE A 157 -2.76 -8.94 7.02
N SER A 158 -3.71 -9.66 7.62
CA SER A 158 -5.05 -9.85 7.06
C SER A 158 -6.10 -9.31 8.02
N VAL A 159 -6.97 -8.44 7.52
CA VAL A 159 -8.07 -7.84 8.28
C VAL A 159 -9.40 -8.18 7.61
N LYS A 160 -10.34 -8.67 8.40
CA LYS A 160 -11.67 -9.04 7.90
C LYS A 160 -12.63 -7.86 7.97
N LYS A 161 -13.64 -7.89 7.13
CA LYS A 161 -14.77 -6.96 7.23
C LYS A 161 -15.37 -7.00 8.63
N GLY A 162 -15.58 -5.83 9.22
CA GLY A 162 -16.17 -5.66 10.56
C GLY A 162 -15.16 -5.70 11.72
N GLU A 163 -13.89 -6.00 11.44
CA GLU A 163 -12.82 -5.87 12.44
C GLU A 163 -12.47 -4.39 12.67
N ALA A 164 -12.11 -4.04 13.89
CA ALA A 164 -11.59 -2.73 14.22
C ALA A 164 -10.08 -2.68 13.99
N VAL A 165 -9.60 -1.57 13.44
CA VAL A 165 -8.17 -1.25 13.34
C VAL A 165 -7.85 -0.04 14.21
N ASP A 166 -6.72 -0.09 14.93
CA ASP A 166 -6.39 0.88 15.97
C ASP A 166 -5.75 2.17 15.44
N GLY A 167 -5.51 2.25 14.11
CA GLY A 167 -4.91 3.42 13.48
C GLY A 167 -3.39 3.48 13.62
N TYR A 168 -2.74 2.36 13.83
CA TYR A 168 -1.29 2.22 13.91
C TYR A 168 -0.81 0.93 13.27
N GLU A 169 0.31 1.04 12.55
CA GLU A 169 1.11 -0.09 12.09
C GLU A 169 2.59 0.21 12.32
N GLY A 170 3.32 -0.73 12.94
CA GLY A 170 4.74 -0.60 13.23
C GLY A 170 5.52 -1.84 12.82
N LEU A 171 6.65 -1.64 12.13
CA LEU A 171 7.58 -2.70 11.76
C LEU A 171 9.00 -2.35 12.19
N ILE A 172 9.69 -3.35 12.74
CA ILE A 172 11.12 -3.25 13.03
C ILE A 172 11.83 -4.29 12.17
N PHE A 173 12.79 -3.83 11.36
CA PHE A 173 13.56 -4.71 10.50
C PHE A 173 15.06 -4.44 10.58
N ASP A 174 15.85 -5.49 10.41
CA ASP A 174 17.31 -5.43 10.34
C ASP A 174 17.75 -5.33 8.87
N ASN A 175 18.63 -4.38 8.57
CA ASN A 175 19.17 -4.14 7.24
C ASN A 175 20.67 -4.46 7.22
N GLN A 176 21.05 -5.58 6.63
CA GLN A 176 22.42 -6.01 6.43
C GLN A 176 22.91 -5.84 4.99
N CYS A 177 22.14 -5.13 4.14
CA CYS A 177 22.43 -5.00 2.70
C CYS A 177 23.71 -4.23 2.39
N HIS A 178 24.25 -3.47 3.33
CA HIS A 178 25.46 -2.66 3.17
C HIS A 178 26.68 -3.25 3.92
N ALA A 179 26.55 -4.45 4.52
CA ALA A 179 27.69 -5.14 5.06
C ALA A 179 28.61 -5.52 3.88
N THR A 180 29.64 -4.71 3.64
CA THR A 180 30.71 -5.05 2.69
C THR A 180 31.23 -6.44 3.10
N PRO A 181 31.34 -7.41 2.16
CA PRO A 181 32.04 -8.65 2.47
C PRO A 181 33.44 -8.28 2.98
N GLY A 182 33.74 -8.68 4.21
CA GLY A 182 35.00 -8.33 4.85
C GLY A 182 36.15 -8.63 3.93
N SER A 183 37.02 -7.65 3.75
CA SER A 183 38.39 -7.87 3.31
C SER A 183 39.03 -8.92 4.23
N GLN A 184 39.09 -10.16 3.77
CA GLN A 184 40.01 -11.16 4.29
C GLN A 184 41.40 -10.93 3.70
#